data_121d70ef1bb8cebd616838f3e790a224
#
_entry.id   121d70ef1bb8cebd616838f3e790a224
#
_cell.length_a   1.000
_cell.length_b   1.000
_cell.length_c   1.000
_cell.angle_alpha   90.00
_cell.angle_beta   90.00
_cell.angle_gamma   90.00
#
_symmetry.space_group_name_H-M   'P 1'
#
loop_
_entity.id
_entity.type
_entity.pdbx_description
1 polymer ?
#
loop_
_entity_poly.entity_id
_entity_poly.type
_entity_poly.pdbx_seq_one_letter_code
_entity_poly.pdbx_strand_id
1 'polypeptide(L)'
;QLLGSPRIVGDTSNGHTGLDTGRTRAVLDAAAKAAGWGRAMAPRSGLGIAFYFSHRGYFASVAEVKVADDGTVKVVKVWVAGDVGRQIVNPSGANNQIVGSTLDAINATLNQQITVANGRVEQSNFDDYPLLRIADAPPVAVEMVTSDNPPTGLGEPAYPPVPPAITNAIFAATGVRVRSLPVDTALLKKA
;
A
#
# COMPACT_ATOMS: atom_id res chain seq x y z
N GLN A 1 -9.01 -11.31 14.19
CA GLN A 1 -9.00 -12.66 14.80
C GLN A 1 -7.67 -13.39 14.57
N LEU A 2 -7.08 -13.38 13.37
CA LEU A 2 -5.83 -14.08 13.04
C LEU A 2 -4.61 -13.61 13.86
N LEU A 3 -4.55 -12.34 14.24
CA LEU A 3 -3.44 -11.81 15.03
C LEU A 3 -3.47 -12.30 16.49
N GLY A 4 -4.65 -12.61 17.04
CA GLY A 4 -4.81 -13.06 18.43
C GLY A 4 -4.34 -12.04 19.47
N SER A 5 -3.91 -12.52 20.63
CA SER A 5 -3.26 -11.69 21.65
C SER A 5 -1.89 -11.24 21.21
N PRO A 6 -1.39 -10.08 21.67
CA PRO A 6 -0.04 -9.60 21.35
C PRO A 6 1.03 -10.66 21.68
N ARG A 7 1.86 -10.99 20.71
CA ARG A 7 2.98 -11.95 20.81
C ARG A 7 3.97 -11.77 19.68
N ILE A 8 5.16 -12.32 19.86
CA ILE A 8 6.15 -12.42 18.77
C ILE A 8 5.95 -13.75 18.03
N VAL A 9 5.91 -13.70 16.71
CA VAL A 9 5.78 -14.85 15.80
C VAL A 9 7.01 -14.94 14.91
N GLY A 10 7.51 -16.14 14.70
CA GLY A 10 8.69 -16.41 13.88
C GLY A 10 9.97 -16.55 14.69
N ASP A 11 11.08 -16.73 13.98
CA ASP A 11 12.39 -16.92 14.58
C ASP A 11 12.91 -15.61 15.23
N THR A 12 13.35 -15.71 16.47
CA THR A 12 13.99 -14.61 17.22
C THR A 12 15.46 -14.88 17.52
N SER A 13 16.02 -15.98 17.00
CA SER A 13 17.43 -16.32 17.15
C SER A 13 18.32 -15.51 16.19
N ASN A 14 19.63 -15.48 16.46
CA ASN A 14 20.63 -14.89 15.59
C ASN A 14 20.35 -13.44 15.14
N GLY A 15 19.72 -12.64 16.00
CA GLY A 15 19.39 -11.25 15.70
C GLY A 15 18.11 -11.04 14.86
N HIS A 16 17.38 -12.09 14.56
CA HIS A 16 16.03 -12.00 14.02
C HIS A 16 15.06 -11.44 15.09
N THR A 17 14.15 -10.58 14.68
CA THR A 17 13.23 -9.91 15.63
C THR A 17 11.84 -10.54 15.67
N GLY A 18 11.51 -11.44 14.74
CA GLY A 18 10.17 -11.97 14.59
C GLY A 18 9.14 -10.87 14.27
N LEU A 19 7.89 -11.27 14.12
CA LEU A 19 6.74 -10.38 13.88
C LEU A 19 5.99 -10.15 15.20
N ASP A 20 5.90 -8.90 15.65
CA ASP A 20 5.06 -8.50 16.77
C ASP A 20 3.62 -8.27 16.31
N THR A 21 2.70 -9.15 16.74
CA THR A 21 1.29 -9.05 16.35
C THR A 21 0.57 -7.87 17.01
N GLY A 22 1.07 -7.36 18.13
CA GLY A 22 0.56 -6.14 18.77
C GLY A 22 0.85 -4.90 17.93
N ARG A 23 2.10 -4.72 17.48
CA ARG A 23 2.49 -3.65 16.56
C ARG A 23 1.76 -3.75 15.22
N THR A 24 1.64 -4.97 14.68
CA THR A 24 0.84 -5.22 13.46
C THR A 24 -0.59 -4.72 13.61
N ARG A 25 -1.23 -5.06 14.74
CA ARG A 25 -2.59 -4.61 15.04
C ARG A 25 -2.67 -3.10 15.16
N ALA A 26 -1.72 -2.49 15.86
CA ALA A 26 -1.71 -1.04 16.08
C ALA A 26 -1.69 -0.24 14.76
N VAL A 27 -0.84 -0.61 13.79
CA VAL A 27 -0.80 0.07 12.50
C VAL A 27 -2.03 -0.23 11.64
N LEU A 28 -2.58 -1.45 11.68
CA LEU A 28 -3.82 -1.78 10.99
C LEU A 28 -5.01 -0.98 11.54
N ASP A 29 -5.14 -0.91 12.86
CA ASP A 29 -6.22 -0.18 13.51
C ASP A 29 -6.10 1.33 13.26
N ALA A 30 -4.88 1.89 13.28
CA ALA A 30 -4.62 3.30 12.96
C ALA A 30 -5.01 3.62 11.51
N ALA A 31 -4.54 2.86 10.52
CA ALA A 31 -4.89 3.06 9.13
C ALA A 31 -6.40 2.91 8.87
N ALA A 32 -7.02 1.88 9.45
CA ALA A 32 -8.45 1.61 9.36
C ALA A 32 -9.28 2.77 9.95
N LYS A 33 -8.91 3.24 11.14
CA LYS A 33 -9.57 4.37 11.82
C LYS A 33 -9.45 5.65 10.98
N ALA A 34 -8.26 5.98 10.50
CA ALA A 34 -8.01 7.16 9.69
C ALA A 34 -8.82 7.17 8.39
N ALA A 35 -9.02 5.98 7.78
CA ALA A 35 -9.80 5.81 6.57
C ALA A 35 -11.32 5.73 6.80
N GLY A 36 -11.79 5.63 8.05
CA GLY A 36 -13.19 5.34 8.36
C GLY A 36 -13.62 3.97 7.82
N TRP A 37 -12.81 2.93 8.11
CA TRP A 37 -13.06 1.57 7.65
C TRP A 37 -14.46 1.09 8.04
N GLY A 38 -15.15 0.46 7.10
CA GLY A 38 -16.54 0.00 7.29
C GLY A 38 -17.61 1.02 6.94
N ARG A 39 -17.25 2.25 6.53
CA ARG A 39 -18.23 3.22 6.02
C ARG A 39 -18.88 2.75 4.73
N ALA A 40 -20.10 3.20 4.47
CA ALA A 40 -20.77 2.92 3.20
C ALA A 40 -20.01 3.55 2.03
N MET A 41 -19.89 2.80 0.94
CA MET A 41 -19.22 3.24 -0.28
C MET A 41 -20.23 3.43 -1.41
N ALA A 42 -19.94 4.36 -2.30
CA ALA A 42 -20.72 4.53 -3.53
C ALA A 42 -20.55 3.30 -4.46
N PRO A 43 -21.50 3.05 -5.38
CA PRO A 43 -21.35 2.01 -6.38
C PRO A 43 -20.00 2.10 -7.10
N ARG A 44 -19.38 0.95 -7.35
CA ARG A 44 -18.05 0.80 -7.97
C ARG A 44 -16.94 1.57 -7.26
N SER A 45 -17.12 1.82 -5.97
CA SER A 45 -16.08 2.34 -5.08
C SER A 45 -15.83 1.37 -3.94
N GLY A 46 -14.61 1.28 -3.46
CA GLY A 46 -14.26 0.34 -2.41
C GLY A 46 -13.07 0.79 -1.58
N LEU A 47 -13.00 0.27 -0.36
CA LEU A 47 -11.84 0.35 0.50
C LEU A 47 -11.13 -1.01 0.53
N GLY A 48 -9.81 -0.99 0.47
CA GLY A 48 -8.98 -2.18 0.67
C GLY A 48 -7.89 -1.89 1.67
N ILE A 49 -7.58 -2.86 2.52
CA ILE A 49 -6.55 -2.77 3.54
C ILE A 49 -5.50 -3.85 3.34
N ALA A 50 -4.25 -3.52 3.61
CA ALA A 50 -3.16 -4.47 3.65
C ALA A 50 -2.09 -4.05 4.66
N PHE A 51 -1.25 -4.99 5.03
CA PHE A 51 -0.15 -4.84 5.99
C PHE A 51 1.12 -5.49 5.44
N TYR A 52 2.26 -4.91 5.80
CA TYR A 52 3.56 -5.48 5.52
C TYR A 52 4.56 -5.20 6.66
N PHE A 53 5.42 -6.20 6.91
CA PHE A 53 6.54 -6.10 7.83
C PHE A 53 7.85 -6.15 7.04
N SER A 54 8.59 -5.06 7.05
CA SER A 54 9.84 -4.93 6.31
C SER A 54 10.84 -4.07 7.07
N HIS A 55 12.12 -4.44 7.02
CA HIS A 55 13.20 -3.69 7.68
C HIS A 55 12.92 -3.42 9.17
N ARG A 56 12.24 -4.35 9.84
CA ARG A 56 11.75 -4.26 11.23
C ARG A 56 10.70 -3.16 11.47
N GLY A 57 10.23 -2.49 10.40
CA GLY A 57 9.13 -1.54 10.44
C GLY A 57 7.80 -2.22 10.13
N TYR A 58 6.73 -1.68 10.68
CA TYR A 58 5.36 -2.18 10.53
C TYR A 58 4.56 -1.14 9.78
N PHE A 59 3.98 -1.51 8.64
CA PHE A 59 3.20 -0.59 7.81
C PHE A 59 1.88 -1.19 7.39
N ALA A 60 0.81 -0.41 7.53
CA ALA A 60 -0.50 -0.74 6.99
C ALA A 60 -0.98 0.37 6.08
N SER A 61 -1.63 0.00 4.99
CA SER A 61 -2.23 0.94 4.05
C SER A 61 -3.69 0.62 3.84
N VAL A 62 -4.53 1.66 3.80
CA VAL A 62 -5.89 1.61 3.29
C VAL A 62 -5.95 2.42 2.02
N ALA A 63 -6.41 1.81 0.94
CA ALA A 63 -6.66 2.51 -0.32
C ALA A 63 -8.16 2.64 -0.57
N GLU A 64 -8.58 3.82 -1.05
CA GLU A 64 -9.90 4.05 -1.62
C GLU A 64 -9.78 4.10 -3.12
N VAL A 65 -10.58 3.31 -3.83
CA VAL A 65 -10.63 3.34 -5.29
C VAL A 65 -12.05 3.59 -5.78
N LYS A 66 -12.11 4.17 -6.98
CA LYS A 66 -13.31 4.22 -7.82
C LYS A 66 -12.98 3.57 -9.16
N VAL A 67 -13.85 2.66 -9.61
CA VAL A 67 -13.70 1.97 -10.90
C VAL A 67 -14.79 2.46 -11.84
N ALA A 68 -14.41 3.05 -12.96
CA ALA A 68 -15.35 3.52 -13.97
C ALA A 68 -15.97 2.34 -14.76
N ASP A 69 -17.03 2.58 -15.50
CA ASP A 69 -17.72 1.52 -16.27
C ASP A 69 -16.85 0.95 -17.39
N ASP A 70 -15.90 1.72 -17.91
CA ASP A 70 -14.88 1.28 -18.86
C ASP A 70 -13.73 0.47 -18.24
N GLY A 71 -13.75 0.27 -16.92
CA GLY A 71 -12.74 -0.44 -16.17
C GLY A 71 -11.61 0.43 -15.63
N THR A 72 -11.55 1.71 -15.97
CA THR A 72 -10.51 2.62 -15.47
C THR A 72 -10.55 2.70 -13.94
N VAL A 73 -9.40 2.52 -13.30
CA VAL A 73 -9.22 2.59 -11.86
C VAL A 73 -8.66 3.95 -11.47
N LYS A 74 -9.36 4.66 -10.59
CA LYS A 74 -8.85 5.86 -9.93
C LYS A 74 -8.61 5.58 -8.46
N VAL A 75 -7.39 5.74 -7.99
CA VAL A 75 -7.08 5.79 -6.56
C VAL A 75 -7.50 7.16 -6.05
N VAL A 76 -8.46 7.18 -5.13
CA VAL A 76 -9.06 8.43 -4.62
C VAL A 76 -8.23 9.00 -3.48
N LYS A 77 -7.78 8.13 -2.58
CA LYS A 77 -6.95 8.48 -1.42
C LYS A 77 -6.28 7.23 -0.86
N VAL A 78 -5.12 7.42 -0.23
CA VAL A 78 -4.44 6.38 0.55
C VAL A 78 -4.17 6.90 1.95
N TRP A 79 -4.40 6.05 2.94
CA TRP A 79 -4.03 6.27 4.34
C TRP A 79 -2.96 5.25 4.71
N VAL A 80 -1.84 5.72 5.21
CA VAL A 80 -0.72 4.88 5.61
C VAL A 80 -0.45 5.09 7.09
N ALA A 81 -0.42 4.01 7.84
CA ALA A 81 0.04 4.02 9.22
C ALA A 81 1.34 3.23 9.34
N GLY A 82 2.34 3.81 10.04
CA GLY A 82 3.66 3.19 10.19
C GLY A 82 4.15 3.22 11.64
N ASP A 83 4.81 2.15 12.07
CA ASP A 83 5.56 2.08 13.32
C ASP A 83 7.01 1.72 13.00
N VAL A 84 7.91 2.68 13.18
CA VAL A 84 9.35 2.55 13.00
C VAL A 84 10.12 2.71 14.32
N GLY A 85 9.43 2.53 15.45
CA GLY A 85 10.00 2.64 16.78
C GLY A 85 9.83 4.00 17.43
N ARG A 86 10.60 4.21 18.50
CA ARG A 86 10.40 5.33 19.45
C ARG A 86 10.85 6.71 18.95
N GLN A 87 11.58 6.78 17.84
CA GLN A 87 12.18 8.04 17.43
C GLN A 87 12.15 8.24 15.92
N ILE A 88 11.64 9.38 15.52
CA ILE A 88 11.72 9.88 14.14
C ILE A 88 12.50 11.19 14.19
N VAL A 89 13.75 11.15 13.72
CA VAL A 89 14.69 12.29 13.80
C VAL A 89 14.25 13.44 12.90
N ASN A 90 13.72 13.12 11.71
CA ASN A 90 13.24 14.10 10.75
C ASN A 90 11.80 13.76 10.31
N PRO A 91 10.76 14.28 10.99
CA PRO A 91 9.36 13.99 10.66
C PRO A 91 8.97 14.40 9.24
N SER A 92 9.47 15.53 8.74
CA SER A 92 9.20 15.98 7.36
C SER A 92 9.81 15.04 6.33
N GLY A 93 11.06 14.62 6.52
CA GLY A 93 11.72 13.63 5.68
C GLY A 93 11.00 12.28 5.72
N ALA A 94 10.58 11.83 6.91
CA ALA A 94 9.82 10.60 7.08
C ALA A 94 8.49 10.63 6.31
N ASN A 95 7.74 11.73 6.42
CA ASN A 95 6.50 11.92 5.67
C ASN A 95 6.73 11.87 4.16
N ASN A 96 7.78 12.55 3.67
CA ASN A 96 8.11 12.57 2.24
C ASN A 96 8.48 11.18 1.71
N GLN A 97 9.21 10.37 2.48
CA GLN A 97 9.52 8.99 2.12
C GLN A 97 8.25 8.13 2.00
N ILE A 98 7.33 8.24 2.95
CA ILE A 98 6.08 7.49 2.94
C ILE A 98 5.20 7.92 1.77
N VAL A 99 5.04 9.22 1.54
CA VAL A 99 4.24 9.74 0.42
C VAL A 99 4.86 9.33 -0.91
N GLY A 100 6.17 9.51 -1.09
CA GLY A 100 6.87 9.16 -2.32
C GLY A 100 6.76 7.67 -2.66
N SER A 101 7.04 6.79 -1.69
CA SER A 101 6.93 5.35 -1.88
C SER A 101 5.48 4.90 -2.15
N THR A 102 4.50 5.56 -1.54
CA THR A 102 3.07 5.29 -1.82
C THR A 102 2.69 5.65 -3.25
N LEU A 103 3.12 6.81 -3.75
CA LEU A 103 2.83 7.24 -5.13
C LEU A 103 3.53 6.35 -6.15
N ASP A 104 4.76 5.93 -5.88
CA ASP A 104 5.48 4.98 -6.74
C ASP A 104 4.80 3.61 -6.75
N ALA A 105 4.36 3.11 -5.60
CA ALA A 105 3.60 1.87 -5.50
C ALA A 105 2.26 1.91 -6.26
N ILE A 106 1.55 3.04 -6.24
CA ILE A 106 0.34 3.26 -7.05
C ILE A 106 0.69 3.15 -8.54
N ASN A 107 1.76 3.82 -8.96
CA ASN A 107 2.21 3.81 -10.34
C ASN A 107 2.59 2.39 -10.81
N ALA A 108 3.35 1.65 -10.01
CA ALA A 108 3.70 0.26 -10.32
C ALA A 108 2.45 -0.65 -10.39
N THR A 109 1.46 -0.40 -9.52
CA THR A 109 0.23 -1.20 -9.50
C THR A 109 -0.62 -1.00 -10.76
N LEU A 110 -0.67 0.23 -11.30
CA LEU A 110 -1.61 0.60 -12.35
C LEU A 110 -0.98 0.71 -13.73
N ASN A 111 0.31 1.07 -13.84
CA ASN A 111 0.89 1.54 -15.10
C ASN A 111 2.18 0.84 -15.51
N GLN A 112 3.09 0.57 -14.57
CA GLN A 112 4.46 0.17 -14.92
C GLN A 112 4.55 -1.30 -15.34
N GLN A 113 5.06 -1.53 -16.53
CA GLN A 113 5.37 -2.86 -17.03
C GLN A 113 6.61 -2.83 -17.90
N ILE A 114 7.55 -3.72 -17.63
CA ILE A 114 8.68 -4.01 -18.51
C ILE A 114 8.45 -5.36 -19.16
N THR A 115 8.52 -5.40 -20.47
CA THR A 115 8.42 -6.62 -21.28
C THR A 115 9.73 -6.91 -21.99
N VAL A 116 10.00 -8.18 -22.23
CA VAL A 116 11.22 -8.64 -22.88
C VAL A 116 10.85 -9.52 -24.06
N ALA A 117 11.33 -9.15 -25.24
CA ALA A 117 11.20 -9.94 -26.46
C ALA A 117 12.59 -10.22 -27.06
N ASN A 118 12.85 -11.46 -27.43
CA ASN A 118 14.13 -11.88 -28.03
C ASN A 118 15.38 -11.46 -27.22
N GLY A 119 15.29 -11.52 -25.88
CA GLY A 119 16.38 -11.15 -24.97
C GLY A 119 16.63 -9.65 -24.81
N ARG A 120 15.74 -8.80 -25.30
CA ARG A 120 15.83 -7.34 -25.19
C ARG A 120 14.59 -6.75 -24.52
N VAL A 121 14.78 -5.72 -23.69
CA VAL A 121 13.69 -4.91 -23.13
C VAL A 121 13.01 -4.16 -24.29
N GLU A 122 11.67 -4.16 -24.31
CA GLU A 122 10.88 -3.50 -25.34
C GLU A 122 10.67 -2.01 -25.04
N GLN A 123 10.54 -1.64 -23.77
CA GLN A 123 10.38 -0.25 -23.34
C GLN A 123 11.71 0.49 -23.50
N SER A 124 11.68 1.65 -24.15
CA SER A 124 12.88 2.41 -24.50
C SER A 124 12.92 3.82 -23.90
N ASN A 125 11.77 4.37 -23.54
CA ASN A 125 11.67 5.73 -23.01
C ASN A 125 10.37 5.92 -22.22
N PHE A 126 10.11 7.14 -21.73
CA PHE A 126 8.92 7.48 -20.92
C PHE A 126 7.61 7.54 -21.71
N ASP A 127 7.62 7.47 -23.02
CA ASP A 127 6.42 7.37 -23.86
C ASP A 127 5.86 5.95 -23.91
N ASP A 128 6.71 4.94 -23.76
CA ASP A 128 6.33 3.52 -23.69
C ASP A 128 6.45 2.91 -22.27
N TYR A 129 6.83 3.73 -21.27
CA TYR A 129 6.85 3.41 -19.85
C TYR A 129 6.15 4.51 -19.05
N PRO A 130 4.80 4.47 -18.98
CA PRO A 130 4.01 5.57 -18.41
C PRO A 130 4.23 5.71 -16.91
N LEU A 131 4.42 6.97 -16.48
CA LEU A 131 4.54 7.35 -15.08
C LEU A 131 3.28 8.07 -14.60
N LEU A 132 2.96 7.90 -13.32
CA LEU A 132 1.92 8.67 -12.65
C LEU A 132 2.24 10.17 -12.73
N ARG A 133 1.30 10.94 -13.27
CA ARG A 133 1.46 12.40 -13.37
C ARG A 133 1.05 13.06 -12.05
N ILE A 134 1.65 14.19 -11.74
CA ILE A 134 1.37 14.93 -10.51
C ILE A 134 -0.12 15.33 -10.40
N ALA A 135 -0.77 15.59 -11.54
CA ALA A 135 -2.19 15.92 -11.59
C ALA A 135 -3.10 14.73 -11.20
N ASP A 136 -2.60 13.50 -11.33
CA ASP A 136 -3.34 12.26 -11.06
C ASP A 136 -2.95 11.64 -9.71
N ALA A 137 -1.95 12.22 -9.03
CA ALA A 137 -1.47 11.75 -7.75
C ALA A 137 -2.54 11.95 -6.67
N PRO A 138 -3.00 10.87 -6.00
CA PRO A 138 -4.01 11.01 -4.95
C PRO A 138 -3.40 11.59 -3.67
N PRO A 139 -4.21 12.21 -2.81
CA PRO A 139 -3.80 12.57 -1.47
C PRO A 139 -3.36 11.32 -0.68
N VAL A 140 -2.24 11.44 0.05
CA VAL A 140 -1.74 10.43 0.98
C VAL A 140 -1.78 11.01 2.39
N ALA A 141 -2.53 10.36 3.28
CA ALA A 141 -2.55 10.70 4.70
C ALA A 141 -1.62 9.75 5.46
N VAL A 142 -0.70 10.29 6.24
CA VAL A 142 0.31 9.54 6.98
C VAL A 142 0.05 9.67 8.47
N GLU A 143 0.05 8.55 9.19
CA GLU A 143 -0.01 8.48 10.65
C GLU A 143 1.15 7.64 11.18
N MET A 144 1.95 8.20 12.08
CA MET A 144 3.02 7.47 12.72
C MET A 144 2.59 6.99 14.10
N VAL A 145 2.56 5.67 14.27
CA VAL A 145 2.32 5.02 15.55
C VAL A 145 3.64 4.97 16.30
N THR A 146 3.74 5.69 17.40
CA THR A 146 4.93 5.66 18.27
C THR A 146 4.92 4.44 19.17
N SER A 147 6.07 3.80 19.32
CA SER A 147 6.29 2.68 20.24
C SER A 147 7.64 2.83 20.94
N ASP A 148 7.86 2.12 22.05
CA ASP A 148 9.13 2.15 22.78
C ASP A 148 10.21 1.26 22.14
N ASN A 149 9.93 0.69 20.98
CA ASN A 149 10.87 -0.18 20.28
C ASN A 149 12.05 0.61 19.68
N PRO A 150 13.19 -0.04 19.47
CA PRO A 150 14.33 0.58 18.79
C PRO A 150 13.93 1.14 17.42
N PRO A 151 14.52 2.28 16.99
CA PRO A 151 14.27 2.85 15.68
C PRO A 151 14.64 1.90 14.54
N THR A 152 13.89 1.96 13.46
CA THR A 152 14.09 1.12 12.25
C THR A 152 14.21 1.98 11.00
N GLY A 153 14.50 1.35 9.85
CA GLY A 153 14.55 2.03 8.57
C GLY A 153 13.17 2.49 8.08
N LEU A 154 13.16 3.54 7.28
CA LEU A 154 11.94 4.14 6.71
C LEU A 154 12.05 4.42 5.20
N GLY A 155 13.08 3.94 4.51
CA GLY A 155 13.26 4.19 3.08
C GLY A 155 12.14 3.60 2.22
N GLU A 156 11.84 2.31 2.40
CA GLU A 156 10.99 1.53 1.50
C GLU A 156 9.75 0.89 2.16
N PRO A 157 9.68 0.71 3.49
CA PRO A 157 8.70 -0.22 4.08
C PRO A 157 7.24 0.22 3.93
N ALA A 158 6.96 1.45 3.51
CA ALA A 158 5.60 1.91 3.21
C ALA A 158 5.10 1.48 1.82
N TYR A 159 5.99 1.07 0.90
CA TYR A 159 5.64 0.66 -0.46
C TYR A 159 4.85 -0.66 -0.51
N PRO A 160 5.31 -1.79 0.09
CA PRO A 160 4.74 -3.11 -0.16
C PRO A 160 3.26 -3.28 0.21
N PRO A 161 2.68 -2.62 1.22
CA PRO A 161 1.26 -2.79 1.53
C PRO A 161 0.32 -2.05 0.57
N VAL A 162 0.81 -1.13 -0.26
CA VAL A 162 -0.04 -0.30 -1.13
C VAL A 162 -0.65 -1.10 -2.29
N PRO A 163 0.10 -1.88 -3.11
CA PRO A 163 -0.48 -2.67 -4.19
C PRO A 163 -1.59 -3.62 -3.72
N PRO A 164 -1.41 -4.44 -2.66
CA PRO A 164 -2.48 -5.31 -2.19
C PRO A 164 -3.65 -4.53 -1.57
N ALA A 165 -3.45 -3.36 -0.97
CA ALA A 165 -4.55 -2.50 -0.53
C ALA A 165 -5.39 -2.03 -1.73
N ILE A 166 -4.77 -1.60 -2.83
CA ILE A 166 -5.46 -1.20 -4.05
C ILE A 166 -6.23 -2.38 -4.66
N THR A 167 -5.60 -3.54 -4.82
CA THR A 167 -6.27 -4.71 -5.41
C THR A 167 -7.40 -5.26 -4.55
N ASN A 168 -7.30 -5.15 -3.22
CA ASN A 168 -8.40 -5.45 -2.30
C ASN A 168 -9.54 -4.42 -2.43
N ALA A 169 -9.23 -3.14 -2.63
CA ALA A 169 -10.22 -2.10 -2.86
C ALA A 169 -10.96 -2.30 -4.20
N ILE A 170 -10.25 -2.69 -5.27
CA ILE A 170 -10.84 -3.06 -6.56
C ILE A 170 -11.80 -4.23 -6.38
N PHE A 171 -11.40 -5.25 -5.62
CA PHE A 171 -12.30 -6.37 -5.33
C PHE A 171 -13.55 -5.94 -4.57
N ALA A 172 -13.41 -5.08 -3.57
CA ALA A 172 -14.56 -4.53 -2.84
C ALA A 172 -15.50 -3.70 -3.74
N ALA A 173 -14.94 -3.00 -4.74
CA ALA A 173 -15.69 -2.16 -5.67
C ALA A 173 -16.39 -2.95 -6.79
N THR A 174 -15.83 -4.09 -7.23
CA THR A 174 -16.23 -4.77 -8.48
C THR A 174 -16.54 -6.24 -8.32
N GLY A 175 -16.10 -6.89 -7.25
CA GLY A 175 -16.12 -8.35 -7.10
C GLY A 175 -15.03 -9.09 -7.87
N VAL A 176 -14.23 -8.39 -8.69
CA VAL A 176 -13.17 -8.99 -9.50
C VAL A 176 -11.85 -9.05 -8.71
N ARG A 177 -11.25 -10.24 -8.61
CA ARG A 177 -9.97 -10.45 -7.94
C ARG A 177 -8.80 -10.29 -8.91
N VAL A 178 -8.06 -9.20 -8.78
CA VAL A 178 -6.82 -8.95 -9.52
C VAL A 178 -5.71 -9.88 -8.99
N ARG A 179 -5.01 -10.58 -9.91
CA ARG A 179 -3.95 -11.56 -9.59
C ARG A 179 -2.61 -11.27 -10.26
N SER A 180 -2.57 -10.30 -11.16
CA SER A 180 -1.37 -9.85 -11.87
C SER A 180 -1.30 -8.32 -11.92
N LEU A 181 -0.10 -7.78 -12.02
CA LEU A 181 0.15 -6.35 -12.14
C LEU A 181 0.98 -6.08 -13.41
N PRO A 182 0.83 -4.90 -13.99
CA PRO A 182 -0.15 -3.87 -13.66
C PRO A 182 -1.59 -4.35 -13.83
N VAL A 183 -2.54 -3.61 -13.22
CA VAL A 183 -3.96 -3.96 -13.26
C VAL A 183 -4.47 -3.91 -14.70
N ASP A 184 -4.96 -5.05 -15.20
CA ASP A 184 -5.66 -5.10 -16.49
C ASP A 184 -7.09 -4.54 -16.32
N THR A 185 -7.30 -3.32 -16.82
CA THR A 185 -8.59 -2.62 -16.75
C THR A 185 -9.68 -3.29 -17.58
N ALA A 186 -9.32 -4.11 -18.59
CA ALA A 186 -10.32 -4.83 -19.40
C ALA A 186 -11.11 -5.83 -18.56
N LEU A 187 -10.50 -6.41 -17.52
CA LEU A 187 -11.17 -7.33 -16.59
C LEU A 187 -12.20 -6.64 -15.70
N LEU A 188 -12.16 -5.31 -15.58
CA LEU A 188 -12.96 -4.52 -14.65
C LEU A 188 -14.15 -3.82 -15.32
N LYS A 189 -14.31 -3.95 -16.64
CA LYS A 189 -15.42 -3.36 -17.38
C LYS A 189 -16.75 -3.88 -16.84
N LYS A 190 -17.72 -2.96 -16.77
CA LYS A 190 -19.09 -3.35 -16.44
C LYS A 190 -19.70 -4.08 -17.64
N ALA A 191 -20.25 -5.27 -17.39
CA ALA A 191 -21.02 -5.99 -18.38
C ALA A 191 -22.35 -5.29 -18.71
#